data_7199b9d7167ebdfabbc3751009886a99
#
_entry.id   7199b9d7167ebdfabbc3751009886a99
#
_cell.length_a   1.000
_cell.length_b   1.000
_cell.length_c   1.000
_cell.angle_alpha   90.00
_cell.angle_beta   90.00
_cell.angle_gamma   90.00
#
_symmetry.space_group_name_H-M   'P 1'
#
loop_
_entity.id
_entity.type
_entity.pdbx_description
1 polymer ?
#
loop_
_entity_poly.entity_id
_entity_poly.type
_entity_poly.pdbx_seq_one_letter_code
_entity_poly.pdbx_strand_id
1 'polypeptide(L)'
;GDEYVLDPLVVRAVEQRLEKARRGERAMTIWTDTLKDERRPIEKVKALKTRVFGSGPMDYTIAFRMYFLSFMAHVMDTRIDNEQSIGTNVYSYDWLQTVKKLTKYGDKVIAGDFSTFDGTLNIGIMWPLVDVINEWYNDGEENALIRQVLFMEVVNSIHLCNGGFYSMDHSQPSGNPITTILNSFYNSVSMRIVFDICKERASLERSTDIKFNDVVSMVSYGDDNVLNIHDSVIAWFNQNTITAGYAVIGMIYTDETKSDGAMRDYRGIEEVAYLKRGFRKRGAKWLAPLDLSVILETCNWIRRAPDEDKACLVNCSNSIMELSLHDEEVFNKYVKLINAACLDAFGELPPQETFTQYSESRLTEYGV
;
A
#
# COMPACT_ATOMS: atom_id res chain seq x y z
N GLY A 1 -14.30 -23.69 -18.63
CA GLY A 1 -13.99 -23.03 -17.37
C GLY A 1 -15.04 -23.41 -16.35
N ASP A 2 -14.66 -23.61 -15.11
CA ASP A 2 -15.57 -23.94 -14.04
C ASP A 2 -16.59 -22.81 -13.87
N GLU A 3 -17.88 -23.14 -13.99
CA GLU A 3 -18.97 -22.19 -13.79
C GLU A 3 -19.17 -22.03 -12.28
N TYR A 4 -18.80 -20.85 -11.73
CA TYR A 4 -19.02 -20.56 -10.32
C TYR A 4 -20.50 -20.25 -10.09
N VAL A 5 -21.21 -21.13 -9.36
CA VAL A 5 -22.59 -20.92 -8.97
C VAL A 5 -22.63 -20.37 -7.55
N LEU A 6 -23.24 -19.20 -7.38
CA LEU A 6 -23.48 -18.64 -6.05
C LEU A 6 -24.67 -19.35 -5.39
N ASP A 7 -24.56 -19.54 -4.07
CA ASP A 7 -25.70 -20.05 -3.28
C ASP A 7 -26.87 -19.04 -3.42
N PRO A 8 -28.11 -19.57 -3.69
CA PRO A 8 -29.30 -18.73 -3.83
C PRO A 8 -29.57 -17.81 -2.63
N LEU A 9 -29.16 -18.20 -1.41
CA LEU A 9 -29.29 -17.35 -0.23
C LEU A 9 -28.39 -16.12 -0.33
N VAL A 10 -27.16 -16.29 -0.83
CA VAL A 10 -26.24 -15.18 -1.06
C VAL A 10 -26.77 -14.23 -2.12
N VAL A 11 -27.28 -14.77 -3.24
CA VAL A 11 -27.91 -13.96 -4.31
C VAL A 11 -29.03 -13.09 -3.75
N ARG A 12 -29.97 -13.70 -3.01
CA ARG A 12 -31.09 -12.97 -2.38
C ARG A 12 -30.61 -11.89 -1.40
N ALA A 13 -29.57 -12.18 -0.61
CA ALA A 13 -29.03 -11.20 0.34
C ALA A 13 -28.41 -9.99 -0.40
N VAL A 14 -27.70 -10.22 -1.51
CA VAL A 14 -27.17 -9.15 -2.38
C VAL A 14 -28.32 -8.31 -2.96
N GLU A 15 -29.34 -8.96 -3.53
CA GLU A 15 -30.53 -8.27 -4.09
C GLU A 15 -31.23 -7.40 -3.05
N GLN A 16 -31.47 -7.93 -1.86
CA GLN A 16 -32.11 -7.19 -0.75
C GLN A 16 -31.29 -5.99 -0.30
N ARG A 17 -29.97 -6.13 -0.25
CA ARG A 17 -29.06 -5.04 0.07
C ARG A 17 -29.12 -3.93 -0.98
N LEU A 18 -29.05 -4.29 -2.25
CA LEU A 18 -29.13 -3.33 -3.35
C LEU A 18 -30.49 -2.64 -3.42
N GLU A 19 -31.58 -3.38 -3.16
CA GLU A 19 -32.92 -2.81 -3.10
C GLU A 19 -33.07 -1.75 -1.99
N LYS A 20 -32.49 -2.00 -0.80
CA LYS A 20 -32.41 -0.99 0.26
C LYS A 20 -31.57 0.20 -0.19
N ALA A 21 -30.40 -0.04 -0.78
CA ALA A 21 -29.51 1.02 -1.23
C ALA A 21 -30.14 1.93 -2.29
N ARG A 22 -30.97 1.39 -3.22
CA ARG A 22 -31.78 2.19 -4.17
C ARG A 22 -32.75 3.14 -3.49
N ARG A 23 -33.21 2.83 -2.30
CA ARG A 23 -34.09 3.70 -1.49
C ARG A 23 -33.31 4.61 -0.53
N GLY A 24 -31.98 4.63 -0.60
CA GLY A 24 -31.14 5.37 0.33
C GLY A 24 -31.04 4.75 1.73
N GLU A 25 -31.46 3.48 1.90
CA GLU A 25 -31.51 2.80 3.19
C GLU A 25 -30.25 1.94 3.41
N ARG A 26 -29.64 2.05 4.59
CA ARG A 26 -28.52 1.21 5.00
C ARG A 26 -29.01 -0.21 5.36
N ALA A 27 -28.24 -1.21 4.97
CA ALA A 27 -28.52 -2.60 5.31
C ALA A 27 -27.89 -3.07 6.64
N MET A 28 -27.27 -2.18 7.39
CA MET A 28 -26.53 -2.49 8.62
C MET A 28 -25.48 -3.59 8.44
N THR A 29 -24.38 -3.26 7.78
CA THR A 29 -23.25 -4.16 7.63
C THR A 29 -22.49 -4.35 8.94
N ILE A 30 -22.33 -5.58 9.39
CA ILE A 30 -21.54 -5.91 10.56
C ILE A 30 -20.19 -6.46 10.11
N TRP A 31 -19.14 -5.76 10.47
CA TRP A 31 -17.76 -6.18 10.21
C TRP A 31 -17.26 -7.06 11.34
N THR A 32 -16.76 -8.23 11.03
CA THR A 32 -16.19 -9.13 12.04
C THR A 32 -14.70 -8.86 12.19
N ASP A 33 -14.29 -8.48 13.39
CA ASP A 33 -12.90 -8.25 13.70
C ASP A 33 -12.14 -9.56 13.89
N THR A 34 -11.07 -9.69 13.15
CA THR A 34 -10.20 -10.87 13.15
C THR A 34 -8.75 -10.45 13.31
N LEU A 35 -8.00 -11.19 14.13
CA LEU A 35 -6.56 -11.00 14.27
C LEU A 35 -5.85 -11.43 12.98
N LYS A 36 -4.91 -10.60 12.50
CA LYS A 36 -4.07 -10.95 11.35
C LYS A 36 -3.11 -12.08 11.72
N ASP A 37 -3.15 -13.15 10.94
CA ASP A 37 -2.13 -14.21 11.00
C ASP A 37 -0.87 -13.72 10.26
N GLU A 38 0.03 -13.08 11.00
CA GLU A 38 1.26 -12.49 10.49
C GLU A 38 2.41 -12.59 11.49
N ARG A 39 3.63 -12.60 10.96
CA ARG A 39 4.83 -12.53 11.80
C ARG A 39 4.98 -11.14 12.42
N ARG A 40 5.26 -11.10 13.71
CA ARG A 40 5.50 -9.86 14.46
C ARG A 40 6.74 -10.01 15.32
N PRO A 41 7.51 -8.94 15.55
CA PRO A 41 8.56 -8.93 16.56
C PRO A 41 8.01 -9.39 17.92
N ILE A 42 8.78 -10.22 18.62
CA ILE A 42 8.33 -10.84 19.89
C ILE A 42 7.91 -9.81 20.95
N GLU A 43 8.54 -8.64 20.97
CA GLU A 43 8.20 -7.53 21.86
C GLU A 43 6.80 -7.00 21.59
N LYS A 44 6.38 -6.95 20.32
CA LYS A 44 5.02 -6.54 19.93
C LYS A 44 4.00 -7.61 20.29
N VAL A 45 4.36 -8.89 20.18
CA VAL A 45 3.50 -10.01 20.60
C VAL A 45 3.29 -9.97 22.10
N LYS A 46 4.36 -9.81 22.89
CA LYS A 46 4.29 -9.69 24.37
C LYS A 46 3.50 -8.46 24.80
N ALA A 47 3.55 -7.37 24.03
CA ALA A 47 2.78 -6.15 24.27
C ALA A 47 1.34 -6.22 23.75
N LEU A 48 0.85 -7.38 23.29
CA LEU A 48 -0.50 -7.62 22.72
C LEU A 48 -0.82 -6.68 21.53
N LYS A 49 0.19 -6.29 20.76
CA LYS A 49 0.05 -5.40 19.59
C LYS A 49 -0.14 -6.20 18.29
N THR A 50 -1.05 -7.19 18.29
CA THR A 50 -1.48 -7.87 17.08
C THR A 50 -2.40 -6.97 16.27
N ARG A 51 -2.22 -6.92 14.95
CA ARG A 51 -3.10 -6.14 14.09
C ARG A 51 -4.44 -6.85 13.92
N VAL A 52 -5.50 -6.06 13.81
CA VAL A 52 -6.87 -6.49 13.57
C VAL A 52 -7.29 -6.03 12.17
N PHE A 53 -8.14 -6.79 11.52
CA PHE A 53 -8.84 -6.35 10.31
C PHE A 53 -10.32 -6.70 10.42
N GLY A 54 -11.19 -5.82 9.95
CA GLY A 54 -12.63 -6.06 9.88
C GLY A 54 -13.00 -6.74 8.56
N SER A 55 -13.55 -7.94 8.62
CA SER A 55 -14.08 -8.65 7.44
C SER A 55 -15.55 -8.33 7.25
N GLY A 56 -15.93 -7.88 6.05
CA GLY A 56 -17.32 -7.68 5.68
C GLY A 56 -18.03 -8.99 5.29
N PRO A 57 -19.35 -9.06 5.44
CA PRO A 57 -20.13 -10.18 4.97
C PRO A 57 -20.10 -10.31 3.45
N MET A 58 -20.33 -11.52 2.94
CA MET A 58 -20.19 -11.83 1.53
C MET A 58 -21.15 -11.04 0.64
N ASP A 59 -22.37 -10.85 1.06
CA ASP A 59 -23.39 -10.07 0.35
C ASP A 59 -22.97 -8.60 0.18
N TYR A 60 -22.38 -8.00 1.21
CA TYR A 60 -21.80 -6.67 1.12
C TYR A 60 -20.63 -6.62 0.15
N THR A 61 -19.69 -7.56 0.29
CA THR A 61 -18.48 -7.61 -0.55
C THR A 61 -18.83 -7.74 -2.02
N ILE A 62 -19.81 -8.57 -2.36
CA ILE A 62 -20.31 -8.74 -3.75
C ILE A 62 -20.97 -7.44 -4.22
N ALA A 63 -21.94 -6.91 -3.47
CA ALA A 63 -22.65 -5.69 -3.84
C ALA A 63 -21.67 -4.51 -4.03
N PHE A 64 -20.71 -4.36 -3.13
CA PHE A 64 -19.69 -3.32 -3.24
C PHE A 64 -18.84 -3.48 -4.52
N ARG A 65 -18.36 -4.69 -4.80
CA ARG A 65 -17.58 -4.94 -6.02
C ARG A 65 -18.38 -4.72 -7.30
N MET A 66 -19.67 -5.01 -7.32
CA MET A 66 -20.54 -4.73 -8.49
C MET A 66 -20.55 -3.23 -8.87
N TYR A 67 -20.42 -2.33 -7.89
CA TYR A 67 -20.56 -0.89 -8.08
C TYR A 67 -19.22 -0.13 -8.08
N PHE A 68 -18.13 -0.75 -7.64
CA PHE A 68 -16.82 -0.08 -7.50
C PHE A 68 -15.69 -0.75 -8.29
N LEU A 69 -15.84 -2.00 -8.74
CA LEU A 69 -14.72 -2.76 -9.31
C LEU A 69 -14.13 -2.13 -10.58
N SER A 70 -14.97 -1.55 -11.46
CA SER A 70 -14.50 -0.90 -12.69
C SER A 70 -13.63 0.31 -12.38
N PHE A 71 -14.01 1.13 -11.39
CA PHE A 71 -13.19 2.24 -10.91
C PHE A 71 -11.87 1.73 -10.32
N MET A 72 -11.92 0.67 -9.50
CA MET A 72 -10.72 0.08 -8.92
C MET A 72 -9.76 -0.44 -9.99
N ALA A 73 -10.29 -1.11 -11.03
CA ALA A 73 -9.51 -1.57 -12.18
C ALA A 73 -8.87 -0.40 -12.92
N HIS A 74 -9.64 0.67 -13.19
CA HIS A 74 -9.11 1.87 -13.84
C HIS A 74 -7.96 2.52 -13.06
N VAL A 75 -8.11 2.64 -11.71
CA VAL A 75 -7.04 3.18 -10.86
C VAL A 75 -5.76 2.34 -10.97
N MET A 76 -5.90 1.01 -11.01
CA MET A 76 -4.76 0.10 -11.14
C MET A 76 -4.14 0.14 -12.55
N ASP A 77 -4.95 0.26 -13.60
CA ASP A 77 -4.49 0.31 -14.99
C ASP A 77 -3.77 1.64 -15.30
N THR A 78 -4.18 2.72 -14.66
CA THR A 78 -3.55 4.05 -14.78
C THR A 78 -2.55 4.35 -13.66
N ARG A 79 -2.09 3.31 -12.96
CA ARG A 79 -1.13 3.43 -11.84
C ARG A 79 0.11 4.21 -12.23
N ILE A 80 0.76 4.78 -11.23
CA ILE A 80 1.94 5.63 -11.33
C ILE A 80 1.59 7.00 -11.92
N ASP A 81 0.91 7.08 -13.06
CA ASP A 81 0.50 8.36 -13.66
C ASP A 81 -0.47 9.13 -12.75
N ASN A 82 -1.40 8.43 -12.13
CA ASN A 82 -2.40 8.98 -11.20
C ASN A 82 -1.94 9.06 -9.72
N GLU A 83 -0.64 8.96 -9.44
CA GLU A 83 -0.01 8.88 -8.10
C GLU A 83 -0.24 7.55 -7.37
N GLN A 84 -1.19 6.73 -7.76
CA GLN A 84 -1.41 5.41 -7.18
C GLN A 84 -0.41 4.42 -7.76
N SER A 85 0.16 3.57 -6.93
CA SER A 85 1.07 2.53 -7.38
C SER A 85 0.55 1.11 -7.15
N ILE A 86 -0.76 0.99 -6.85
CA ILE A 86 -1.42 -0.30 -6.64
C ILE A 86 -1.39 -1.09 -7.95
N GLY A 87 -0.86 -2.32 -7.91
CA GLY A 87 -0.67 -3.14 -9.09
C GLY A 87 0.69 -2.96 -9.78
N THR A 88 1.58 -2.10 -9.26
CA THR A 88 2.94 -1.93 -9.77
C THR A 88 3.72 -3.24 -9.70
N ASN A 89 4.24 -3.65 -10.84
CA ASN A 89 5.18 -4.77 -10.90
C ASN A 89 6.60 -4.26 -10.66
N VAL A 90 7.14 -4.51 -9.48
CA VAL A 90 8.48 -4.07 -9.06
C VAL A 90 9.63 -4.70 -9.85
N TYR A 91 9.35 -5.73 -10.65
CA TYR A 91 10.30 -6.41 -11.53
C TYR A 91 10.17 -6.00 -13.00
N SER A 92 9.39 -4.94 -13.29
CA SER A 92 9.11 -4.50 -14.66
C SER A 92 9.47 -3.04 -14.88
N TYR A 93 9.14 -2.55 -16.08
CA TYR A 93 9.24 -1.14 -16.45
C TYR A 93 8.51 -0.18 -15.48
N ASP A 94 7.50 -0.65 -14.77
CA ASP A 94 6.77 0.15 -13.77
C ASP A 94 7.72 0.75 -12.70
N TRP A 95 8.75 -0.02 -12.28
CA TRP A 95 9.71 0.51 -11.32
C TRP A 95 10.55 1.66 -11.88
N LEU A 96 10.95 1.57 -13.13
CA LEU A 96 11.63 2.66 -13.80
C LEU A 96 10.73 3.89 -13.97
N GLN A 97 9.44 3.71 -14.26
CA GLN A 97 8.47 4.82 -14.32
C GLN A 97 8.32 5.47 -12.93
N THR A 98 8.25 4.66 -11.87
CA THR A 98 8.22 5.14 -10.48
C THR A 98 9.46 6.00 -10.19
N VAL A 99 10.67 5.52 -10.54
CA VAL A 99 11.90 6.29 -10.35
C VAL A 99 11.89 7.58 -11.15
N LYS A 100 11.48 7.55 -12.44
CA LYS A 100 11.38 8.77 -13.27
C LYS A 100 10.47 9.81 -12.62
N LYS A 101 9.34 9.37 -12.06
CA LYS A 101 8.40 10.23 -11.36
C LYS A 101 9.03 10.81 -10.08
N LEU A 102 9.74 9.99 -9.31
CA LEU A 102 10.37 10.35 -8.06
C LEU A 102 11.73 11.09 -8.21
N THR A 103 12.19 11.31 -9.42
CA THR A 103 13.38 12.11 -9.74
C THR A 103 13.08 13.26 -10.70
N LYS A 104 11.79 13.57 -10.90
CA LYS A 104 11.32 14.62 -11.81
C LYS A 104 11.93 15.99 -11.49
N TYR A 105 12.10 16.31 -10.22
CA TYR A 105 12.61 17.58 -9.70
C TYR A 105 14.02 17.46 -9.09
N GLY A 106 14.78 16.42 -9.43
CA GLY A 106 16.11 16.17 -8.90
C GLY A 106 16.12 15.11 -7.81
N ASP A 107 17.08 15.19 -6.89
CA ASP A 107 17.39 14.14 -5.92
C ASP A 107 16.82 14.35 -4.50
N LYS A 108 15.95 15.35 -4.32
CA LYS A 108 15.33 15.63 -3.02
C LYS A 108 14.07 14.78 -2.84
N VAL A 109 14.22 13.70 -2.11
CA VAL A 109 13.16 12.68 -1.91
C VAL A 109 12.81 12.58 -0.43
N ILE A 110 11.52 12.40 -0.16
CA ILE A 110 10.95 12.15 1.16
C ILE A 110 10.16 10.86 1.07
N ALA A 111 10.43 9.92 1.98
CA ALA A 111 9.64 8.72 2.16
C ALA A 111 9.08 8.71 3.58
N GLY A 112 7.79 8.47 3.72
CA GLY A 112 7.10 8.56 4.99
C GLY A 112 6.31 7.33 5.36
N ASP A 113 6.10 7.20 6.66
CA ASP A 113 5.31 6.14 7.27
C ASP A 113 4.35 6.75 8.31
N PHE A 114 3.14 6.20 8.38
CA PHE A 114 2.15 6.63 9.35
C PHE A 114 2.04 5.65 10.52
N SER A 115 1.77 6.18 11.68
CA SER A 115 1.36 5.36 12.82
C SER A 115 -0.16 5.23 12.85
N THR A 116 -0.67 3.99 12.91
CA THR A 116 -2.12 3.71 13.01
C THR A 116 -2.98 4.38 11.93
N PHE A 117 -2.51 4.39 10.68
CA PHE A 117 -3.15 5.09 9.56
C PHE A 117 -4.66 4.84 9.49
N ASP A 118 -5.09 3.58 9.37
CA ASP A 118 -6.51 3.20 9.26
C ASP A 118 -7.36 3.73 10.42
N GLY A 119 -6.79 3.85 11.62
CA GLY A 119 -7.47 4.32 12.83
C GLY A 119 -7.55 5.85 12.97
N THR A 120 -6.90 6.61 12.08
CA THR A 120 -6.84 8.08 12.15
C THR A 120 -7.49 8.77 10.95
N LEU A 121 -8.18 8.00 10.10
CA LEU A 121 -8.84 8.54 8.91
C LEU A 121 -10.02 9.44 9.31
N ASN A 122 -10.06 10.65 8.74
CA ASN A 122 -11.13 11.62 8.98
C ASN A 122 -12.21 11.48 7.91
N ILE A 123 -13.47 11.36 8.34
CA ILE A 123 -14.63 11.25 7.43
C ILE A 123 -14.74 12.42 6.46
N GLY A 124 -14.36 13.64 6.90
CA GLY A 124 -14.39 14.84 6.06
C GLY A 124 -13.44 14.77 4.86
N ILE A 125 -12.40 13.92 4.92
CA ILE A 125 -11.50 13.66 3.79
C ILE A 125 -11.96 12.40 3.02
N MET A 126 -12.50 11.40 3.72
CA MET A 126 -12.94 10.15 3.09
C MET A 126 -14.21 10.31 2.28
N TRP A 127 -15.21 11.01 2.83
CA TRP A 127 -16.54 11.10 2.21
C TRP A 127 -16.52 11.72 0.79
N PRO A 128 -15.79 12.82 0.52
CA PRO A 128 -15.73 13.39 -0.83
C PRO A 128 -15.19 12.44 -1.90
N LEU A 129 -14.48 11.37 -1.52
CA LEU A 129 -13.95 10.39 -2.48
C LEU A 129 -15.09 9.63 -3.19
N VAL A 130 -16.23 9.40 -2.54
CA VAL A 130 -17.37 8.76 -3.22
C VAL A 130 -17.97 9.67 -4.29
N ASP A 131 -17.90 10.98 -4.10
CA ASP A 131 -18.39 11.95 -5.11
C ASP A 131 -17.46 11.94 -6.33
N VAL A 132 -16.14 11.92 -6.12
CA VAL A 132 -15.15 11.72 -7.21
C VAL A 132 -15.40 10.43 -7.97
N ILE A 133 -15.68 9.33 -7.26
CA ILE A 133 -15.98 8.03 -7.87
C ILE A 133 -17.29 8.12 -8.69
N ASN A 134 -18.32 8.78 -8.16
CA ASN A 134 -19.58 9.00 -8.86
C ASN A 134 -19.42 9.85 -10.11
N GLU A 135 -18.59 10.90 -10.04
CA GLU A 135 -18.26 11.74 -11.20
C GLU A 135 -17.53 10.93 -12.29
N TRP A 136 -16.61 10.04 -11.89
CA TRP A 136 -15.91 9.15 -12.82
C TRP A 136 -16.87 8.19 -13.55
N TYR A 137 -17.82 7.59 -12.82
CA TYR A 137 -18.82 6.69 -13.43
C TYR A 137 -19.80 7.44 -14.33
N ASN A 138 -20.31 8.58 -13.88
CA ASN A 138 -21.29 9.40 -14.59
C ASN A 138 -22.46 8.58 -15.18
N ASP A 139 -23.00 7.63 -14.37
CA ASP A 139 -23.94 6.60 -14.78
C ASP A 139 -25.35 6.76 -14.15
N GLY A 140 -25.66 7.96 -13.68
CA GLY A 140 -26.97 8.36 -13.17
C GLY A 140 -27.11 8.36 -11.66
N GLU A 141 -28.14 9.07 -11.19
CA GLU A 141 -28.37 9.35 -9.76
C GLU A 141 -28.66 8.10 -8.94
N GLU A 142 -29.36 7.11 -9.50
CA GLU A 142 -29.66 5.85 -8.81
C GLU A 142 -28.38 5.09 -8.45
N ASN A 143 -27.47 4.92 -9.42
CA ASN A 143 -26.20 4.24 -9.18
C ASN A 143 -25.30 5.03 -8.23
N ALA A 144 -25.31 6.36 -8.34
CA ALA A 144 -24.59 7.24 -7.43
C ALA A 144 -25.10 7.09 -5.98
N LEU A 145 -26.41 7.06 -5.78
CA LEU A 145 -27.01 6.82 -4.47
C LEU A 145 -26.64 5.44 -3.90
N ILE A 146 -26.69 4.39 -4.71
CA ILE A 146 -26.28 3.05 -4.27
C ILE A 146 -24.82 3.07 -3.80
N ARG A 147 -23.91 3.68 -4.55
CA ARG A 147 -22.49 3.82 -4.15
C ARG A 147 -22.35 4.60 -2.84
N GLN A 148 -23.08 5.69 -2.67
CA GLN A 148 -23.05 6.46 -1.42
C GLN A 148 -23.52 5.63 -0.23
N VAL A 149 -24.60 4.87 -0.35
CA VAL A 149 -25.11 3.99 0.72
C VAL A 149 -24.12 2.89 1.05
N LEU A 150 -23.53 2.24 0.04
CA LEU A 150 -22.52 1.20 0.26
C LEU A 150 -21.23 1.77 0.87
N PHE A 151 -20.83 2.97 0.46
CA PHE A 151 -19.65 3.64 1.01
C PHE A 151 -19.86 4.11 2.46
N MET A 152 -21.10 4.47 2.83
CA MET A 152 -21.45 4.79 4.21
C MET A 152 -21.17 3.64 5.17
N GLU A 153 -21.32 2.38 4.73
CA GLU A 153 -21.01 1.21 5.54
C GLU A 153 -19.50 1.04 5.82
N VAL A 154 -18.64 1.69 5.03
CA VAL A 154 -17.19 1.76 5.26
C VAL A 154 -16.84 2.87 6.26
N VAL A 155 -17.32 4.08 6.01
CA VAL A 155 -16.92 5.26 6.81
C VAL A 155 -17.67 5.40 8.13
N ASN A 156 -18.80 4.71 8.29
CA ASN A 156 -19.58 4.56 9.54
C ASN A 156 -19.82 3.08 9.78
N SER A 157 -18.78 2.37 10.19
CA SER A 157 -18.80 0.92 10.30
C SER A 157 -19.27 0.45 11.67
N ILE A 158 -19.95 -0.71 11.70
CA ILE A 158 -20.35 -1.42 12.91
C ILE A 158 -19.54 -2.71 12.98
N HIS A 159 -18.87 -2.92 14.07
CA HIS A 159 -17.95 -4.05 14.26
C HIS A 159 -18.46 -5.02 15.33
N LEU A 160 -18.19 -6.29 15.11
CA LEU A 160 -18.34 -7.38 16.09
C LEU A 160 -16.94 -7.84 16.51
N CYS A 161 -16.63 -7.64 17.78
CA CYS A 161 -15.36 -8.07 18.39
C CYS A 161 -15.63 -8.84 19.69
N ASN A 162 -15.19 -10.07 19.76
CA ASN A 162 -15.29 -10.91 20.96
C ASN A 162 -16.68 -10.91 21.64
N GLY A 163 -17.75 -10.98 20.82
CA GLY A 163 -19.13 -11.00 21.27
C GLY A 163 -19.76 -9.64 21.63
N GLY A 164 -18.99 -8.55 21.53
CA GLY A 164 -19.46 -7.18 21.71
C GLY A 164 -19.56 -6.43 20.40
N PHE A 165 -20.48 -5.46 20.33
CA PHE A 165 -20.61 -4.55 19.19
C PHE A 165 -20.07 -3.16 19.53
N TYR A 166 -19.42 -2.52 18.56
CA TYR A 166 -19.05 -1.11 18.61
C TYR A 166 -19.19 -0.47 17.22
N SER A 167 -19.30 0.83 17.18
CA SER A 167 -19.35 1.60 15.93
C SER A 167 -18.18 2.56 15.84
N MET A 168 -17.77 2.84 14.60
CA MET A 168 -16.74 3.84 14.29
C MET A 168 -17.31 4.85 13.30
N ASP A 169 -17.08 6.13 13.57
CA ASP A 169 -17.42 7.28 12.73
C ASP A 169 -16.18 7.92 12.09
N HIS A 170 -15.04 7.33 12.27
CA HIS A 170 -13.73 7.59 11.66
C HIS A 170 -13.07 6.25 11.39
N SER A 171 -11.94 6.20 10.68
CA SER A 171 -11.33 4.92 10.32
C SER A 171 -12.06 4.20 9.18
N GLN A 172 -11.58 3.04 8.83
CA GLN A 172 -12.24 2.11 7.91
C GLN A 172 -11.97 0.66 8.30
N PRO A 173 -12.89 -0.28 8.04
CA PRO A 173 -12.60 -1.69 8.18
C PRO A 173 -11.58 -2.12 7.11
N SER A 174 -10.36 -2.47 7.53
CA SER A 174 -9.25 -2.72 6.61
C SER A 174 -9.40 -3.96 5.72
N GLY A 175 -10.48 -4.74 5.88
CA GLY A 175 -10.86 -5.84 5.00
C GLY A 175 -11.91 -5.47 3.96
N ASN A 176 -12.27 -4.19 3.79
CA ASN A 176 -13.19 -3.80 2.71
C ASN A 176 -12.49 -3.86 1.34
N PRO A 177 -13.24 -4.06 0.24
CA PRO A 177 -12.64 -4.27 -1.08
C PRO A 177 -11.82 -3.10 -1.62
N ILE A 178 -12.11 -1.86 -1.21
CA ILE A 178 -11.44 -0.65 -1.71
C ILE A 178 -10.34 -0.12 -0.76
N THR A 179 -10.03 -0.81 0.34
CA THR A 179 -9.14 -0.33 1.41
C THR A 179 -7.87 0.35 0.89
N THR A 180 -7.10 -0.32 0.04
CA THR A 180 -5.80 0.18 -0.40
C THR A 180 -5.95 1.42 -1.29
N ILE A 181 -6.96 1.43 -2.18
CA ILE A 181 -7.24 2.57 -3.05
C ILE A 181 -7.72 3.76 -2.22
N LEU A 182 -8.66 3.53 -1.29
CA LEU A 182 -9.17 4.57 -0.40
C LEU A 182 -8.04 5.19 0.44
N ASN A 183 -7.17 4.37 1.01
CA ASN A 183 -6.01 4.83 1.76
C ASN A 183 -5.04 5.65 0.90
N SER A 184 -4.79 5.23 -0.33
CA SER A 184 -3.91 5.96 -1.24
C SER A 184 -4.49 7.31 -1.65
N PHE A 185 -5.80 7.38 -1.93
CA PHE A 185 -6.49 8.66 -2.16
C PHE A 185 -6.44 9.56 -0.93
N TYR A 186 -6.73 9.00 0.25
CA TYR A 186 -6.64 9.75 1.49
C TYR A 186 -5.23 10.32 1.70
N ASN A 187 -4.19 9.51 1.47
CA ASN A 187 -2.80 9.92 1.56
C ASN A 187 -2.50 11.10 0.61
N SER A 188 -2.93 10.98 -0.65
CA SER A 188 -2.75 12.02 -1.67
C SER A 188 -3.47 13.33 -1.29
N VAL A 189 -4.71 13.27 -0.83
CA VAL A 189 -5.50 14.45 -0.44
C VAL A 189 -4.96 15.08 0.84
N SER A 190 -4.68 14.28 1.88
CA SER A 190 -4.14 14.78 3.15
C SER A 190 -2.77 15.42 2.98
N MET A 191 -1.92 14.91 2.07
CA MET A 191 -0.62 15.52 1.75
C MET A 191 -0.78 16.93 1.14
N ARG A 192 -1.82 17.15 0.33
CA ARG A 192 -2.14 18.48 -0.21
C ARG A 192 -2.63 19.44 0.87
N ILE A 193 -3.44 18.96 1.80
CA ILE A 193 -3.84 19.75 2.99
C ILE A 193 -2.61 20.14 3.80
N VAL A 194 -1.69 19.21 4.02
CA VAL A 194 -0.44 19.47 4.75
C VAL A 194 0.47 20.42 3.98
N PHE A 195 0.50 20.36 2.65
CA PHE A 195 1.22 21.32 1.83
C PHE A 195 0.71 22.74 2.05
N ASP A 196 -0.60 22.95 2.07
CA ASP A 196 -1.21 24.25 2.32
C ASP A 196 -0.93 24.74 3.76
N ILE A 197 -0.97 23.86 4.76
CA ILE A 197 -0.58 24.16 6.15
C ILE A 197 0.88 24.60 6.22
N CYS A 198 1.80 23.91 5.55
CA CYS A 198 3.21 24.27 5.52
C CYS A 198 3.44 25.61 4.83
N LYS A 199 2.73 25.86 3.73
CA LYS A 199 2.76 27.13 3.00
C LYS A 199 2.30 28.31 3.86
N GLU A 200 1.20 28.15 4.59
CA GLU A 200 0.71 29.18 5.53
C GLU A 200 1.71 29.45 6.66
N ARG A 201 2.29 28.41 7.24
CA ARG A 201 3.31 28.54 8.32
C ARG A 201 4.59 29.22 7.87
N ALA A 202 4.95 29.04 6.60
CA ALA A 202 6.11 29.73 6.02
C ALA A 202 5.84 31.24 5.76
N SER A 203 4.67 31.75 6.17
CA SER A 203 4.27 33.15 5.95
C SER A 203 4.32 33.57 4.48
N LEU A 204 4.21 32.60 3.58
CA LEU A 204 4.07 32.87 2.15
C LEU A 204 2.67 33.45 1.94
N GLU A 205 2.62 34.68 1.42
CA GLU A 205 1.35 35.31 1.10
C GLU A 205 0.49 34.36 0.26
N ARG A 206 -0.82 34.37 0.48
CA ARG A 206 -1.79 33.59 -0.34
C ARG A 206 -1.69 33.91 -1.84
N SER A 207 -1.00 34.97 -2.20
CA SER A 207 -0.74 35.40 -3.57
C SER A 207 0.32 34.60 -4.32
N THR A 208 1.11 33.73 -3.65
CA THR A 208 2.00 32.82 -4.39
C THR A 208 1.14 31.68 -4.96
N ASP A 209 0.90 31.71 -6.26
CA ASP A 209 0.12 30.70 -7.01
C ASP A 209 0.89 29.36 -7.18
N ILE A 210 1.62 28.96 -6.12
CA ILE A 210 2.37 27.70 -6.11
C ILE A 210 1.38 26.57 -5.81
N LYS A 211 1.18 25.69 -6.80
CA LYS A 211 0.33 24.50 -6.68
C LYS A 211 1.16 23.27 -6.36
N PHE A 212 0.62 22.37 -5.57
CA PHE A 212 1.28 21.11 -5.19
C PHE A 212 1.84 20.37 -6.41
N ASN A 213 1.03 20.17 -7.44
CA ASN A 213 1.39 19.37 -8.63
C ASN A 213 2.50 20.02 -9.48
N ASP A 214 2.79 21.32 -9.30
CA ASP A 214 3.85 22.01 -10.04
C ASP A 214 5.23 21.81 -9.40
N VAL A 215 5.27 21.46 -8.11
CA VAL A 215 6.51 21.43 -7.30
C VAL A 215 6.72 20.12 -6.54
N VAL A 216 5.72 19.24 -6.51
CA VAL A 216 5.79 17.92 -5.86
C VAL A 216 5.37 16.84 -6.83
N SER A 217 6.15 15.79 -6.89
CA SER A 217 5.80 14.54 -7.57
C SER A 217 5.70 13.42 -6.53
N MET A 218 4.60 12.69 -6.51
CA MET A 218 4.28 11.75 -5.46
C MET A 218 3.86 10.40 -6.02
N VAL A 219 4.17 9.33 -5.29
CA VAL A 219 3.53 8.01 -5.42
C VAL A 219 3.05 7.53 -4.06
N SER A 220 1.93 6.80 -4.04
CA SER A 220 1.35 6.24 -2.83
C SER A 220 0.83 4.82 -3.02
N TYR A 221 0.92 4.01 -1.98
CA TYR A 221 0.33 2.68 -1.90
C TYR A 221 -0.24 2.48 -0.49
N GLY A 222 -1.52 2.75 -0.32
CA GLY A 222 -2.12 2.79 1.02
C GLY A 222 -1.51 3.93 1.86
N ASP A 223 -0.93 3.56 2.98
CA ASP A 223 -0.21 4.46 3.89
C ASP A 223 1.22 4.77 3.45
N ASP A 224 1.87 3.89 2.68
CA ASP A 224 3.20 4.16 2.13
C ASP A 224 3.15 5.29 1.10
N ASN A 225 4.12 6.23 1.18
CA ASN A 225 4.28 7.29 0.19
C ASN A 225 5.74 7.68 0.00
N VAL A 226 6.04 8.16 -1.20
CA VAL A 226 7.31 8.78 -1.52
C VAL A 226 7.05 10.04 -2.36
N LEU A 227 7.71 11.12 -2.00
CA LEU A 227 7.60 12.42 -2.66
C LEU A 227 8.96 12.85 -3.20
N ASN A 228 8.96 13.46 -4.38
CA ASN A 228 10.08 14.19 -4.92
C ASN A 228 9.75 15.69 -4.93
N ILE A 229 10.60 16.50 -4.34
CA ILE A 229 10.32 17.90 -4.01
C ILE A 229 11.21 18.83 -4.85
N HIS A 230 10.59 19.84 -5.46
CA HIS A 230 11.29 20.87 -6.21
C HIS A 230 12.08 21.81 -5.26
N ASP A 231 13.23 22.28 -5.70
CA ASP A 231 14.14 23.14 -4.93
C ASP A 231 13.48 24.41 -4.39
N SER A 232 12.52 24.96 -5.13
CA SER A 232 11.85 26.21 -4.73
C SER A 232 11.02 26.11 -3.47
N VAL A 233 10.66 24.89 -3.04
CA VAL A 233 9.77 24.70 -1.88
C VAL A 233 10.39 23.87 -0.76
N ILE A 234 11.54 23.22 -0.99
CA ILE A 234 12.16 22.30 0.00
C ILE A 234 12.50 22.98 1.32
N ALA A 235 12.76 24.28 1.32
CA ALA A 235 13.08 25.04 2.53
C ALA A 235 11.90 25.08 3.54
N TRP A 236 10.66 24.97 3.07
CA TRP A 236 9.47 25.04 3.90
C TRP A 236 8.54 23.81 3.74
N PHE A 237 8.76 22.97 2.73
CA PHE A 237 8.04 21.72 2.54
C PHE A 237 9.04 20.56 2.46
N ASN A 238 9.36 19.99 3.61
CA ASN A 238 10.36 18.95 3.83
C ASN A 238 9.87 17.95 4.87
N GLN A 239 10.63 16.88 5.13
CA GLN A 239 10.23 15.81 6.06
C GLN A 239 9.77 16.36 7.41
N ASN A 240 10.52 17.29 8.01
CA ASN A 240 10.22 17.84 9.34
C ASN A 240 8.95 18.69 9.33
N THR A 241 8.77 19.55 8.34
CA THR A 241 7.57 20.41 8.23
C THR A 241 6.32 19.62 7.87
N ILE A 242 6.44 18.56 7.04
CA ILE A 242 5.36 17.64 6.72
C ILE A 242 4.92 16.89 7.98
N THR A 243 5.86 16.36 8.78
CA THR A 243 5.58 15.73 10.07
C THR A 243 4.82 16.66 10.99
N ALA A 244 5.26 17.91 11.12
CA ALA A 244 4.57 18.93 11.92
C ALA A 244 3.21 19.34 11.35
N GLY A 245 3.04 19.28 10.02
CA GLY A 245 1.78 19.55 9.34
C GLY A 245 0.75 18.44 9.59
N TYR A 246 1.16 17.18 9.52
CA TYR A 246 0.27 16.05 9.83
C TYR A 246 -0.19 16.05 11.28
N ALA A 247 0.66 16.46 12.23
CA ALA A 247 0.26 16.60 13.62
C ALA A 247 -0.92 17.59 13.83
N VAL A 248 -1.06 18.59 12.95
CA VAL A 248 -2.18 19.56 13.00
C VAL A 248 -3.52 18.89 12.68
N ILE A 249 -3.51 17.92 11.77
CA ILE A 249 -4.71 17.16 11.39
C ILE A 249 -4.87 15.86 12.17
N GLY A 250 -4.12 15.70 13.27
CA GLY A 250 -4.25 14.58 14.20
C GLY A 250 -3.59 13.27 13.76
N MET A 251 -2.69 13.31 12.77
CA MET A 251 -1.98 12.14 12.27
C MET A 251 -0.51 12.15 12.68
N ILE A 252 0.03 10.98 12.98
CA ILE A 252 1.45 10.80 13.29
C ILE A 252 2.17 10.30 12.03
N TYR A 253 3.03 11.16 11.48
CA TYR A 253 3.83 10.88 10.30
C TYR A 253 5.31 11.00 10.64
N THR A 254 6.11 10.03 10.20
CA THR A 254 7.56 9.98 10.40
C THR A 254 8.24 9.58 9.09
N ASP A 255 9.56 9.50 9.07
CA ASP A 255 10.25 8.81 7.99
C ASP A 255 9.96 7.30 8.03
N GLU A 256 10.17 6.60 6.93
CA GLU A 256 9.90 5.16 6.82
C GLU A 256 10.84 4.30 7.67
N THR A 257 11.96 4.84 8.14
CA THR A 257 12.91 4.13 9.00
C THR A 257 12.53 4.19 10.47
N LYS A 258 11.61 5.11 10.84
CA LYS A 258 11.20 5.37 12.23
C LYS A 258 12.40 5.66 13.13
N SER A 259 13.37 6.41 12.61
CA SER A 259 14.59 6.75 13.34
C SER A 259 14.28 7.56 14.60
N ASP A 260 14.88 7.17 15.73
CA ASP A 260 14.76 7.85 17.02
C ASP A 260 15.51 9.20 17.08
N GLY A 261 16.17 9.58 15.98
CA GLY A 261 16.98 10.81 15.86
C GLY A 261 16.26 11.94 15.13
N ALA A 262 16.96 13.06 14.96
CA ALA A 262 16.49 14.15 14.12
C ALA A 262 16.36 13.67 12.67
N MET A 263 15.14 13.78 12.11
CA MET A 263 14.89 13.45 10.71
C MET A 263 15.62 14.43 9.80
N ARG A 264 16.23 13.91 8.72
CA ARG A 264 16.78 14.76 7.66
C ARG A 264 15.63 15.42 6.89
N ASP A 265 15.83 16.63 6.41
CA ASP A 265 14.81 17.34 5.64
C ASP A 265 14.42 16.59 4.36
N TYR A 266 15.38 15.91 3.74
CA TYR A 266 15.22 15.04 2.57
C TYR A 266 16.40 14.07 2.43
N ARG A 267 16.28 13.11 1.55
CA ARG A 267 17.32 12.13 1.19
C ARG A 267 17.40 11.95 -0.32
N GLY A 268 18.44 11.28 -0.81
CA GLY A 268 18.51 10.84 -2.20
C GLY A 268 17.61 9.62 -2.45
N ILE A 269 17.26 9.38 -3.73
CA ILE A 269 16.38 8.26 -4.10
C ILE A 269 16.95 6.89 -3.67
N GLU A 270 18.27 6.69 -3.71
CA GLU A 270 18.92 5.44 -3.30
C GLU A 270 18.97 5.25 -1.77
N GLU A 271 18.63 6.28 -0.99
CA GLU A 271 18.65 6.26 0.47
C GLU A 271 17.25 6.01 1.09
N VAL A 272 16.20 5.93 0.28
CA VAL A 272 14.83 5.71 0.73
C VAL A 272 14.32 4.34 0.32
N ALA A 273 13.30 3.87 1.02
CA ALA A 273 12.60 2.64 0.68
C ALA A 273 11.11 2.91 0.40
N TYR A 274 10.53 2.14 -0.50
CA TYR A 274 9.12 2.14 -0.85
C TYR A 274 8.63 0.71 -1.01
N LEU A 275 7.51 0.35 -0.39
CA LEU A 275 6.99 -1.03 -0.39
C LEU A 275 8.03 -2.03 0.14
N LYS A 276 8.83 -1.64 1.11
CA LYS A 276 9.97 -2.39 1.69
C LYS A 276 11.11 -2.68 0.69
N ARG A 277 11.15 -1.96 -0.43
CA ARG A 277 12.16 -2.09 -1.47
C ARG A 277 12.97 -0.81 -1.62
N GLY A 278 14.27 -0.97 -1.73
CA GLY A 278 15.16 0.13 -2.06
C GLY A 278 15.12 0.48 -3.54
N PHE A 279 15.76 1.57 -3.88
CA PHE A 279 16.00 2.00 -5.26
C PHE A 279 17.48 1.85 -5.56
N ARG A 280 17.83 0.97 -6.48
CA ARG A 280 19.23 0.68 -6.80
C ARG A 280 19.50 0.81 -8.29
N LYS A 281 20.48 1.61 -8.64
CA LYS A 281 20.92 1.77 -10.02
C LYS A 281 21.94 0.69 -10.39
N ARG A 282 21.70 0.00 -11.52
CA ARG A 282 22.65 -0.96 -12.11
C ARG A 282 22.75 -0.67 -13.62
N GLY A 283 23.82 0.02 -14.03
CA GLY A 283 23.95 0.53 -15.40
C GLY A 283 22.86 1.53 -15.74
N ALA A 284 22.10 1.28 -16.79
CA ALA A 284 20.97 2.10 -17.20
C ALA A 284 19.66 1.76 -16.48
N LYS A 285 19.65 0.73 -15.61
CA LYS A 285 18.45 0.18 -15.00
C LYS A 285 18.34 0.53 -13.53
N TRP A 286 17.08 0.53 -13.05
CA TRP A 286 16.74 0.68 -11.65
C TRP A 286 16.11 -0.62 -11.13
N LEU A 287 16.65 -1.16 -10.08
CA LEU A 287 16.22 -2.39 -9.42
C LEU A 287 15.53 -2.03 -8.10
N ALA A 288 14.67 -2.94 -7.66
CA ALA A 288 13.85 -2.83 -6.44
C ALA A 288 14.27 -3.90 -5.40
N PRO A 289 15.50 -3.87 -4.84
CA PRO A 289 15.93 -4.89 -3.89
C PRO A 289 15.12 -4.81 -2.59
N LEU A 290 14.71 -5.96 -2.06
CA LEU A 290 14.24 -6.08 -0.68
C LEU A 290 15.41 -5.95 0.30
N ASP A 291 15.11 -5.52 1.54
CA ASP A 291 16.07 -5.59 2.62
C ASP A 291 16.56 -7.04 2.82
N LEU A 292 17.87 -7.21 3.06
CA LEU A 292 18.48 -8.52 3.24
C LEU A 292 17.88 -9.31 4.40
N SER A 293 17.50 -8.64 5.47
CA SER A 293 16.83 -9.28 6.62
C SER A 293 15.50 -9.89 6.22
N VAL A 294 14.73 -9.23 5.35
CA VAL A 294 13.46 -9.73 4.84
C VAL A 294 13.67 -10.94 3.93
N ILE A 295 14.67 -10.87 3.04
CA ILE A 295 14.99 -11.98 2.12
C ILE A 295 15.39 -13.23 2.90
N LEU A 296 16.32 -13.09 3.85
CA LEU A 296 16.84 -14.22 4.63
C LEU A 296 15.79 -14.81 5.58
N GLU A 297 14.95 -13.96 6.13
CA GLU A 297 13.84 -14.39 7.00
C GLU A 297 12.81 -15.23 6.24
N THR A 298 12.62 -14.99 4.94
CA THR A 298 11.67 -15.75 4.11
C THR A 298 12.00 -17.23 4.05
N CYS A 299 13.27 -17.61 4.08
CA CYS A 299 13.70 -19.00 4.08
C CYS A 299 13.20 -19.81 5.29
N ASN A 300 12.91 -19.15 6.41
CA ASN A 300 12.55 -19.79 7.68
C ASN A 300 11.06 -20.04 7.87
N TRP A 301 10.22 -19.65 6.91
CA TRP A 301 8.77 -19.64 7.09
C TRP A 301 8.04 -20.24 5.89
N ILE A 302 7.17 -21.20 6.18
CA ILE A 302 6.20 -21.73 5.23
C ILE A 302 4.78 -21.60 5.79
N ARG A 303 3.80 -21.54 4.92
CA ARG A 303 2.41 -21.81 5.28
C ARG A 303 2.18 -23.30 5.22
N ARG A 304 1.11 -23.80 5.87
CA ARG A 304 0.70 -25.19 5.75
C ARG A 304 0.67 -25.60 4.28
N ALA A 305 1.41 -26.61 3.93
CA ALA A 305 1.53 -27.17 2.58
C ALA A 305 1.44 -28.69 2.64
N PRO A 306 0.95 -29.38 1.58
CA PRO A 306 0.94 -30.83 1.51
C PRO A 306 2.35 -31.44 1.61
N ASP A 307 3.35 -30.71 1.14
CA ASP A 307 4.79 -31.05 1.18
C ASP A 307 5.53 -29.82 1.71
N GLU A 308 5.86 -29.86 2.99
CA GLU A 308 6.52 -28.75 3.70
C GLU A 308 7.95 -28.54 3.27
N ASP A 309 8.69 -29.63 2.99
CA ASP A 309 10.08 -29.56 2.53
C ASP A 309 10.17 -28.87 1.16
N LYS A 310 9.32 -29.27 0.25
CA LYS A 310 9.22 -28.64 -1.06
C LYS A 310 8.80 -27.18 -0.99
N ALA A 311 7.87 -26.83 -0.11
CA ALA A 311 7.45 -25.44 0.11
C ALA A 311 8.62 -24.60 0.65
N CYS A 312 9.43 -25.14 1.54
CA CYS A 312 10.64 -24.51 2.05
C CYS A 312 11.67 -24.27 0.94
N LEU A 313 11.93 -25.26 0.11
CA LEU A 313 12.86 -25.15 -1.04
C LEU A 313 12.38 -24.07 -2.04
N VAL A 314 11.08 -23.97 -2.29
CA VAL A 314 10.50 -22.90 -3.13
C VAL A 314 10.75 -21.52 -2.51
N ASN A 315 10.57 -21.36 -1.20
CA ASN A 315 10.85 -20.09 -0.53
C ASN A 315 12.35 -19.75 -0.57
N CYS A 316 13.23 -20.73 -0.41
CA CYS A 316 14.67 -20.55 -0.58
C CYS A 316 15.02 -20.14 -2.02
N SER A 317 14.42 -20.77 -3.02
CA SER A 317 14.56 -20.38 -4.43
C SER A 317 14.13 -18.93 -4.68
N ASN A 318 12.98 -18.51 -4.15
CA ASN A 318 12.49 -17.12 -4.23
C ASN A 318 13.45 -16.15 -3.55
N SER A 319 14.01 -16.51 -2.40
CA SER A 319 15.01 -15.70 -1.69
C SER A 319 16.30 -15.54 -2.49
N ILE A 320 16.79 -16.62 -3.12
CA ILE A 320 17.95 -16.56 -4.02
C ILE A 320 17.67 -15.63 -5.21
N MET A 321 16.49 -15.71 -5.78
CA MET A 321 16.07 -14.82 -6.85
C MET A 321 16.07 -13.35 -6.40
N GLU A 322 15.54 -13.03 -5.21
CA GLU A 322 15.56 -11.66 -4.65
C GLU A 322 17.01 -11.17 -4.38
N LEU A 323 17.89 -12.04 -3.93
CA LEU A 323 19.31 -11.72 -3.74
C LEU A 323 19.98 -11.24 -5.03
N SER A 324 19.52 -11.66 -6.21
CA SER A 324 20.08 -11.23 -7.49
C SER A 324 19.90 -9.72 -7.78
N LEU A 325 19.00 -9.06 -7.07
CA LEU A 325 18.78 -7.60 -7.14
C LEU A 325 19.84 -6.81 -6.35
N HIS A 326 20.66 -7.49 -5.52
CA HIS A 326 21.81 -6.94 -4.82
C HIS A 326 23.10 -7.10 -5.61
N ASP A 327 24.26 -6.76 -5.01
CA ASP A 327 25.57 -7.00 -5.62
C ASP A 327 25.87 -8.48 -5.74
N GLU A 328 26.70 -8.82 -6.74
CA GLU A 328 27.13 -10.18 -6.97
C GLU A 328 27.86 -10.79 -5.76
N GLU A 329 28.63 -9.98 -5.05
CA GLU A 329 29.31 -10.42 -3.81
C GLU A 329 28.29 -10.82 -2.73
N VAL A 330 27.26 -10.00 -2.53
CA VAL A 330 26.15 -10.26 -1.61
C VAL A 330 25.39 -11.51 -2.03
N PHE A 331 25.06 -11.62 -3.31
CA PHE A 331 24.40 -12.80 -3.88
C PHE A 331 25.20 -14.08 -3.59
N ASN A 332 26.45 -14.12 -4.01
CA ASN A 332 27.31 -15.30 -3.85
C ASN A 332 27.50 -15.70 -2.37
N LYS A 333 27.63 -14.73 -1.48
CA LYS A 333 27.74 -14.96 -0.04
C LYS A 333 26.52 -15.68 0.52
N TYR A 334 25.33 -15.14 0.28
CA TYR A 334 24.11 -15.65 0.90
C TYR A 334 23.55 -16.88 0.20
N VAL A 335 23.70 -17.01 -1.12
CA VAL A 335 23.34 -18.22 -1.86
C VAL A 335 24.14 -19.42 -1.33
N LYS A 336 25.44 -19.24 -1.06
CA LYS A 336 26.28 -20.29 -0.45
C LYS A 336 25.73 -20.74 0.91
N LEU A 337 25.28 -19.82 1.75
CA LEU A 337 24.70 -20.13 3.06
C LEU A 337 23.35 -20.84 2.94
N ILE A 338 22.46 -20.35 2.07
CA ILE A 338 21.15 -20.97 1.81
C ILE A 338 21.34 -22.40 1.27
N ASN A 339 22.22 -22.58 0.30
CA ASN A 339 22.51 -23.89 -0.28
C ASN A 339 23.05 -24.88 0.76
N ALA A 340 23.97 -24.43 1.63
CA ALA A 340 24.50 -25.29 2.69
C ALA A 340 23.40 -25.72 3.68
N ALA A 341 22.52 -24.80 4.06
CA ALA A 341 21.38 -25.09 4.94
C ALA A 341 20.36 -26.05 4.29
N CYS A 342 20.07 -25.89 3.01
CA CYS A 342 19.15 -26.78 2.29
C CYS A 342 19.73 -28.19 2.11
N LEU A 343 21.03 -28.32 1.82
CA LEU A 343 21.70 -29.61 1.75
C LEU A 343 21.69 -30.32 3.11
N ASP A 344 21.94 -29.61 4.18
CA ASP A 344 21.92 -30.17 5.54
C ASP A 344 20.51 -30.61 5.95
N ALA A 345 19.48 -29.80 5.66
CA ALA A 345 18.12 -30.07 6.09
C ALA A 345 17.36 -31.05 5.18
N PHE A 346 17.53 -30.97 3.86
CA PHE A 346 16.71 -31.68 2.87
C PHE A 346 17.50 -32.62 1.96
N GLY A 347 18.86 -32.56 1.97
CA GLY A 347 19.72 -33.34 1.09
C GLY A 347 19.73 -32.89 -0.37
N GLU A 348 19.08 -31.75 -0.70
CA GLU A 348 19.00 -31.21 -2.05
C GLU A 348 19.12 -29.69 -2.07
N LEU A 349 19.43 -29.14 -3.24
CA LEU A 349 19.51 -27.70 -3.46
C LEU A 349 18.17 -27.13 -3.91
N PRO A 350 17.81 -25.89 -3.51
CA PRO A 350 16.66 -25.20 -4.10
C PRO A 350 16.91 -24.93 -5.59
N PRO A 351 15.87 -24.99 -6.44
CA PRO A 351 15.98 -24.56 -7.83
C PRO A 351 16.53 -23.14 -7.93
N GLN A 352 17.58 -22.94 -8.71
CA GLN A 352 18.26 -21.64 -8.79
C GLN A 352 19.00 -21.46 -10.11
N GLU A 353 19.22 -20.21 -10.47
CA GLU A 353 20.06 -19.75 -11.57
C GLU A 353 21.30 -19.05 -11.04
N THR A 354 22.29 -18.84 -11.89
CA THR A 354 23.47 -18.04 -11.56
C THR A 354 23.10 -16.54 -11.48
N PHE A 355 23.94 -15.75 -10.82
CA PHE A 355 23.76 -14.29 -10.78
C PHE A 355 23.63 -13.67 -12.18
N THR A 356 24.46 -14.12 -13.12
CA THR A 356 24.44 -13.64 -14.51
C THR A 356 23.11 -13.99 -15.19
N GLN A 357 22.63 -15.24 -15.07
CA GLN A 357 21.35 -15.66 -15.63
C GLN A 357 20.17 -14.86 -15.07
N TYR A 358 20.07 -14.69 -13.75
CA TYR A 358 19.06 -13.83 -13.15
C TYR A 358 19.17 -12.37 -13.61
N SER A 359 20.39 -11.86 -13.74
CA SER A 359 20.61 -10.49 -14.19
C SER A 359 20.20 -10.30 -15.65
N GLU A 360 20.46 -11.26 -16.52
CA GLU A 360 20.08 -11.22 -17.94
C GLU A 360 18.59 -11.42 -18.15
N SER A 361 17.96 -12.44 -17.53
CA SER A 361 16.52 -12.71 -17.68
C SER A 361 15.67 -11.52 -17.18
N ARG A 362 16.05 -10.94 -16.06
CA ARG A 362 15.35 -9.77 -15.52
C ARG A 362 15.65 -8.47 -16.26
N LEU A 363 16.76 -8.39 -16.98
CA LEU A 363 17.06 -7.28 -17.85
C LEU A 363 16.06 -7.17 -19.02
N THR A 364 15.49 -8.27 -19.48
CA THR A 364 14.43 -8.31 -20.51
C THR A 364 13.06 -7.96 -19.92
N GLU A 365 12.77 -8.33 -18.66
CA GLU A 365 11.51 -7.97 -17.99
C GLU A 365 11.41 -6.47 -17.68
N TYR A 366 12.52 -5.79 -17.41
CA TYR A 366 12.57 -4.34 -17.17
C TYR A 366 12.48 -3.50 -18.47
N GLY A 367 12.24 -4.11 -19.62
CA GLY A 367 11.86 -3.45 -20.86
C GLY A 367 12.90 -2.46 -21.37
N VAL A 368 13.98 -2.96 -21.96
CA VAL A 368 14.86 -2.17 -22.84
C VAL A 368 14.87 -2.78 -24.21
#